data_344500ef2575b67caefda6f8c40594e4
#
_entry.id   344500ef2575b67caefda6f8c40594e4
#
_cell.length_a   1.000
_cell.length_b   1.000
_cell.length_c   1.000
_cell.angle_alpha   90.00
_cell.angle_beta   90.00
_cell.angle_gamma   90.00
#
_symmetry.space_group_name_H-M   'P 1'
#
loop_
_entity.id
_entity.type
_entity.pdbx_description
1 polymer ?
#
loop_
_entity_poly.entity_id
_entity_poly.type
_entity_poly.pdbx_seq_one_letter_code
_entity_poly.pdbx_strand_id
1 'polypeptide(L)'
;MSDRLTCPHCGHTLDRYDQPRLTVDAVVRNDDGDVLLIKRRNPPLGWALPGGFVDVGETLERAVARELNEETGLSARSVTQFHTYSDPARDPRHHTVSTVFLVDATGEPEANDDAILAGYFPPDALPAPVVFDHARIIADVVHGHVTSGG
;
A
#
# COMPACT_ATOMS: atom_id res chain seq x y z
N MET A 1 -11.69 -22.51 -10.41
CA MET A 1 -10.82 -23.44 -11.18
C MET A 1 -9.43 -23.42 -10.56
N SER A 2 -8.95 -24.58 -10.15
CA SER A 2 -7.57 -24.69 -9.69
C SER A 2 -6.66 -24.76 -10.91
N ASP A 3 -5.84 -23.75 -11.12
CA ASP A 3 -4.73 -23.83 -12.06
C ASP A 3 -3.71 -24.81 -11.47
N ARG A 4 -3.47 -25.90 -12.19
CA ARG A 4 -2.46 -26.87 -11.82
C ARG A 4 -1.11 -26.43 -12.39
N LEU A 5 -0.15 -26.23 -11.50
CA LEU A 5 1.23 -25.99 -11.91
C LEU A 5 1.98 -27.32 -11.94
N THR A 6 2.54 -27.64 -13.08
CA THR A 6 3.40 -28.82 -13.20
C THR A 6 4.86 -28.39 -13.09
N CYS A 7 5.59 -29.00 -12.17
CA CYS A 7 7.02 -28.75 -12.03
C CYS A 7 7.75 -29.20 -13.29
N PRO A 8 8.47 -28.30 -13.98
CA PRO A 8 9.17 -28.67 -15.23
C PRO A 8 10.35 -29.62 -15.00
N HIS A 9 10.80 -29.77 -13.75
CA HIS A 9 11.94 -30.63 -13.42
C HIS A 9 11.52 -32.05 -13.09
N CYS A 10 10.46 -32.26 -12.32
CA CYS A 10 10.05 -33.58 -11.85
C CYS A 10 8.63 -34.00 -12.28
N GLY A 11 7.89 -33.12 -12.97
CA GLY A 11 6.52 -33.40 -13.42
C GLY A 11 5.47 -33.42 -12.32
N HIS A 12 5.82 -33.11 -11.08
CA HIS A 12 4.87 -33.06 -9.98
C HIS A 12 3.85 -31.93 -10.20
N THR A 13 2.58 -32.25 -10.04
CA THR A 13 1.49 -31.27 -10.18
C THR A 13 1.13 -30.68 -8.83
N LEU A 14 1.17 -29.37 -8.74
CA LEU A 14 0.77 -28.60 -7.56
C LEU A 14 -0.59 -27.96 -7.81
N ASP A 15 -1.49 -28.09 -6.85
CA ASP A 15 -2.72 -27.30 -6.86
C ASP A 15 -2.40 -25.86 -6.47
N ARG A 16 -2.64 -24.95 -7.38
CA ARG A 16 -2.51 -23.52 -7.12
C ARG A 16 -3.84 -23.00 -6.60
N TYR A 17 -3.84 -22.57 -5.35
CA TYR A 17 -4.99 -21.82 -4.84
C TYR A 17 -4.90 -20.38 -5.32
N ASP A 18 -5.92 -19.91 -6.02
CA ASP A 18 -6.07 -18.52 -6.38
C ASP A 18 -6.54 -17.76 -5.13
N GLN A 19 -5.62 -17.05 -4.53
CA GLN A 19 -5.87 -16.31 -3.30
C GLN A 19 -5.63 -14.82 -3.53
N PRO A 20 -6.41 -13.94 -2.84
CA PRO A 20 -6.09 -12.52 -2.81
C PRO A 20 -4.67 -12.31 -2.27
N ARG A 21 -3.97 -11.34 -2.82
CA ARG A 21 -2.62 -11.00 -2.38
C ARG A 21 -2.66 -10.01 -1.24
N LEU A 22 -1.83 -10.23 -0.24
CA LEU A 22 -1.72 -9.33 0.92
C LEU A 22 -0.81 -8.16 0.59
N THR A 23 -1.31 -6.96 0.86
CA THR A 23 -0.55 -5.72 0.76
C THR A 23 -0.66 -4.91 2.05
N VAL A 24 0.20 -3.92 2.18
CA VAL A 24 0.16 -2.92 3.25
C VAL A 24 0.30 -1.54 2.64
N ASP A 25 -0.31 -0.55 3.26
CA ASP A 25 -0.19 0.85 2.88
C ASP A 25 0.04 1.70 4.13
N ALA A 26 0.91 2.71 4.02
CA ALA A 26 1.26 3.62 5.10
C ALA A 26 0.58 4.97 4.92
N VAL A 27 -0.13 5.44 5.94
CA VAL A 27 -0.57 6.83 6.02
C VAL A 27 0.37 7.54 6.99
N VAL A 28 1.23 8.39 6.44
CA VAL A 28 2.16 9.24 7.19
C VAL A 28 1.69 10.67 7.04
N ARG A 29 1.51 11.36 8.16
CA ARG A 29 1.11 12.76 8.19
C ARG A 29 2.19 13.60 8.86
N ASN A 30 2.47 14.78 8.28
CA ASN A 30 3.36 15.76 8.90
C ASN A 30 2.61 16.62 9.94
N ASP A 31 3.31 17.59 10.55
CA ASP A 31 2.73 18.45 11.58
C ASP A 31 1.60 19.35 11.04
N ASP A 32 1.60 19.63 9.74
CA ASP A 32 0.53 20.40 9.07
C ASP A 32 -0.69 19.54 8.74
N GLY A 33 -0.62 18.22 8.98
CA GLY A 33 -1.67 17.27 8.65
C GLY A 33 -1.67 16.83 7.19
N ASP A 34 -0.65 17.19 6.42
CA ASP A 34 -0.48 16.76 5.04
C ASP A 34 -0.08 15.28 4.98
N VAL A 35 -0.53 14.60 3.94
CA VAL A 35 -0.33 13.15 3.76
C VAL A 35 0.80 12.90 2.78
N LEU A 36 1.67 11.97 3.13
CA LEU A 36 2.77 11.51 2.26
C LEU A 36 2.22 10.67 1.11
N LEU A 37 2.54 11.06 -0.10
CA LEU A 37 2.25 10.29 -1.32
C LEU A 37 3.51 10.10 -2.12
N ILE A 38 3.52 9.01 -2.89
CA ILE A 38 4.54 8.72 -3.90
C ILE A 38 3.90 8.77 -5.28
N LYS A 39 4.69 9.20 -6.29
CA LYS A 39 4.31 9.03 -7.69
C LYS A 39 4.88 7.72 -8.20
N ARG A 40 4.01 6.88 -8.74
CA ARG A 40 4.36 5.51 -9.14
C ARG A 40 5.16 5.51 -10.45
N ARG A 41 6.17 4.66 -10.50
CA ARG A 41 6.97 4.38 -11.71
C ARG A 41 6.25 3.42 -12.64
N ASN A 42 5.51 2.45 -12.08
CA ASN A 42 4.86 1.36 -12.81
C ASN A 42 3.34 1.53 -12.83
N PRO A 43 2.64 0.98 -13.85
CA PRO A 43 1.17 1.03 -13.88
C PRO A 43 0.51 0.34 -12.66
N PRO A 44 -0.60 0.87 -12.17
CA PRO A 44 -1.28 2.09 -12.61
C PRO A 44 -0.47 3.33 -12.29
N LEU A 45 -0.32 4.24 -13.28
CA LEU A 45 0.45 5.47 -13.12
C LEU A 45 -0.35 6.52 -12.37
N GLY A 46 0.29 7.18 -11.43
CA GLY A 46 -0.32 8.24 -10.62
C GLY A 46 0.26 8.26 -9.22
N TRP A 47 -0.47 8.89 -8.32
CA TRP A 47 -0.06 9.06 -6.93
C TRP A 47 -0.72 8.00 -6.05
N ALA A 48 0.02 7.55 -5.05
CA ALA A 48 -0.44 6.50 -4.13
C ALA A 48 0.18 6.69 -2.75
N LEU A 49 -0.43 6.06 -1.75
CA LEU A 49 0.21 5.86 -0.46
C LEU A 49 1.45 4.96 -0.63
N PRO A 50 2.51 5.19 0.14
CA PRO A 50 3.61 4.22 0.19
C PRO A 50 3.10 2.86 0.66
N GLY A 51 3.53 1.80 0.01
CA GLY A 51 3.10 0.45 0.35
C GLY A 51 3.49 -0.57 -0.70
N GLY A 52 3.14 -1.81 -0.46
CA GLY A 52 3.43 -2.92 -1.37
C GLY A 52 3.07 -4.27 -0.81
N PHE A 53 3.57 -5.30 -1.45
CA PHE A 53 3.26 -6.68 -1.10
C PHE A 53 3.99 -7.13 0.17
N VAL A 54 3.29 -7.94 0.95
CA VAL A 54 3.86 -8.61 2.12
C VAL A 54 4.67 -9.82 1.66
N ASP A 55 5.89 -9.94 2.12
CA ASP A 55 6.74 -11.08 1.82
C ASP A 55 6.41 -12.26 2.75
N VAL A 56 6.60 -13.48 2.24
CA VAL A 56 6.43 -14.70 3.04
C VAL A 56 7.36 -14.65 4.26
N GLY A 57 6.81 -14.89 5.44
CA GLY A 57 7.56 -14.85 6.69
C GLY A 57 7.67 -13.47 7.33
N GLU A 58 7.06 -12.46 6.74
CA GLU A 58 7.06 -11.08 7.21
C GLU A 58 5.76 -10.75 7.94
N THR A 59 5.82 -10.05 9.07
CA THR A 59 4.62 -9.48 9.68
C THR A 59 4.14 -8.26 8.88
N LEU A 60 2.87 -7.91 9.00
CA LEU A 60 2.33 -6.72 8.33
C LEU A 60 3.03 -5.44 8.81
N GLU A 61 3.36 -5.37 10.10
CA GLU A 61 4.08 -4.24 10.70
C GLU A 61 5.47 -4.07 10.12
N ARG A 62 6.19 -5.18 9.90
CA ARG A 62 7.51 -5.15 9.25
C ARG A 62 7.38 -4.78 7.76
N ALA A 63 6.37 -5.32 7.09
CA ALA A 63 6.13 -5.02 5.68
C ALA A 63 5.92 -3.53 5.45
N VAL A 64 5.03 -2.89 6.22
CA VAL A 64 4.74 -1.47 6.05
C VAL A 64 5.96 -0.60 6.34
N ALA A 65 6.74 -0.92 7.37
CA ALA A 65 7.98 -0.19 7.69
C ALA A 65 9.03 -0.36 6.57
N ARG A 66 9.18 -1.57 6.05
CA ARG A 66 10.10 -1.87 4.95
C ARG A 66 9.72 -1.14 3.67
N GLU A 67 8.45 -1.23 3.25
CA GLU A 67 7.97 -0.56 2.04
C GLU A 67 8.10 0.96 2.14
N LEU A 68 7.76 1.55 3.29
CA LEU A 68 7.94 2.98 3.53
C LEU A 68 9.41 3.39 3.36
N ASN A 69 10.32 2.63 3.96
CA ASN A 69 11.75 2.90 3.87
C ASN A 69 12.29 2.73 2.45
N GLU A 70 11.91 1.65 1.76
CA GLU A 70 12.36 1.39 0.37
C GLU A 70 11.92 2.50 -0.59
N GLU A 71 10.69 2.99 -0.47
CA GLU A 71 10.12 3.96 -1.41
C GLU A 71 10.45 5.42 -1.07
N THR A 72 10.64 5.74 0.20
CA THR A 72 10.76 7.14 0.66
C THR A 72 11.98 7.43 1.52
N GLY A 73 12.72 6.42 1.96
CA GLY A 73 13.85 6.57 2.88
C GLY A 73 13.45 6.87 4.33
N LEU A 74 12.16 7.04 4.62
CA LEU A 74 11.70 7.32 5.98
C LEU A 74 11.84 6.10 6.89
N SER A 75 12.08 6.36 8.17
CA SER A 75 12.13 5.33 9.22
C SER A 75 10.88 5.40 10.07
N ALA A 76 10.15 4.29 10.13
CA ALA A 76 8.96 4.18 10.98
C ALA A 76 9.37 4.12 12.46
N ARG A 77 8.80 5.01 13.29
CA ARG A 77 8.94 4.97 14.75
C ARG A 77 7.82 4.17 15.40
N SER A 78 6.62 4.28 14.88
CA SER A 78 5.47 3.50 15.32
C SER A 78 4.54 3.22 14.16
N VAL A 79 3.89 2.06 14.21
CA VAL A 79 2.89 1.64 13.22
C VAL A 79 1.65 1.16 13.98
N THR A 80 0.47 1.67 13.58
CA THR A 80 -0.80 1.32 14.20
C THR A 80 -1.79 0.94 13.11
N GLN A 81 -2.38 -0.24 13.20
CA GLN A 81 -3.39 -0.66 12.23
C GLN A 81 -4.60 0.27 12.30
N PHE A 82 -5.06 0.69 11.12
CA PHE A 82 -6.26 1.50 10.97
C PHE A 82 -7.43 0.65 10.49
N HIS A 83 -7.31 0.06 9.29
CA HIS A 83 -8.37 -0.75 8.69
C HIS A 83 -7.81 -1.60 7.55
N THR A 84 -8.53 -2.66 7.18
CA THR A 84 -8.21 -3.50 6.03
C THR A 84 -9.22 -3.29 4.91
N TYR A 85 -8.73 -2.98 3.71
CA TYR A 85 -9.52 -2.74 2.51
C TYR A 85 -9.39 -3.93 1.57
N SER A 86 -10.54 -4.53 1.19
CA SER A 86 -10.54 -5.82 0.50
C SER A 86 -11.51 -5.91 -0.69
N ASP A 87 -12.05 -4.79 -1.17
CA ASP A 87 -12.91 -4.83 -2.35
C ASP A 87 -12.12 -5.40 -3.54
N PRO A 88 -12.65 -6.43 -4.24
CA PRO A 88 -11.98 -7.01 -5.41
C PRO A 88 -11.65 -6.02 -6.51
N ALA A 89 -12.39 -4.93 -6.62
CA ALA A 89 -12.19 -3.89 -7.64
C ALA A 89 -11.19 -2.80 -7.23
N ARG A 90 -10.65 -2.84 -6.00
CA ARG A 90 -9.76 -1.79 -5.51
C ARG A 90 -8.44 -1.66 -6.27
N ASP A 91 -7.96 -2.74 -6.84
CA ASP A 91 -6.71 -2.81 -7.61
C ASP A 91 -7.03 -3.40 -8.99
N PRO A 92 -6.75 -2.66 -10.08
CA PRO A 92 -7.10 -3.13 -11.43
C PRO A 92 -6.26 -4.33 -11.90
N ARG A 93 -5.14 -4.62 -11.23
CA ARG A 93 -4.23 -5.69 -11.63
C ARG A 93 -4.71 -7.06 -11.15
N HIS A 94 -5.20 -7.16 -9.92
CA HIS A 94 -5.69 -8.39 -9.28
C HIS A 94 -6.30 -8.08 -7.92
N HIS A 95 -6.98 -9.07 -7.32
CA HIS A 95 -7.56 -8.91 -5.98
C HIS A 95 -6.46 -8.77 -4.93
N THR A 96 -6.37 -7.60 -4.32
CA THR A 96 -5.48 -7.32 -3.17
C THR A 96 -6.30 -7.07 -1.91
N VAL A 97 -5.74 -7.49 -0.79
CA VAL A 97 -6.25 -7.17 0.55
C VAL A 97 -5.18 -6.36 1.25
N SER A 98 -5.45 -5.07 1.45
CA SER A 98 -4.47 -4.15 2.04
C SER A 98 -4.84 -3.76 3.45
N THR A 99 -3.92 -3.98 4.38
CA THR A 99 -4.02 -3.43 5.72
C THR A 99 -3.31 -2.07 5.75
N VAL A 100 -4.07 -1.05 6.12
CA VAL A 100 -3.59 0.33 6.21
C VAL A 100 -3.12 0.61 7.63
N PHE A 101 -1.93 1.20 7.73
CA PHE A 101 -1.31 1.61 8.99
C PHE A 101 -1.20 3.12 9.08
N LEU A 102 -1.48 3.66 10.27
CA LEU A 102 -1.06 5.00 10.64
C LEU A 102 0.39 4.91 11.11
N VAL A 103 1.28 5.63 10.45
CA VAL A 103 2.73 5.51 10.70
C VAL A 103 3.28 6.86 11.13
N ASP A 104 3.91 6.86 12.30
CA ASP A 104 4.78 7.96 12.73
C ASP A 104 6.19 7.66 12.24
N ALA A 105 6.75 8.57 11.45
CA ALA A 105 8.02 8.36 10.77
C ALA A 105 8.95 9.55 10.94
N THR A 106 10.26 9.30 10.83
CA THR A 106 11.31 10.32 10.88
C THR A 106 12.07 10.37 9.57
N GLY A 107 12.61 11.55 9.26
CA GLY A 107 13.40 11.82 8.07
C GLY A 107 12.67 12.72 7.08
N GLU A 108 13.36 13.07 6.01
CA GLU A 108 12.81 13.79 4.86
C GLU A 108 12.56 12.79 3.74
N PRO A 109 11.36 12.82 3.11
CA PRO A 109 11.07 11.86 2.06
C PRO A 109 11.91 12.12 0.82
N GLU A 110 12.50 11.04 0.30
CA GLU A 110 13.19 11.00 -0.98
C GLU A 110 12.61 9.84 -1.81
N ALA A 111 12.35 10.09 -3.08
CA ALA A 111 11.83 9.06 -3.96
C ALA A 111 12.90 8.01 -4.27
N ASN A 112 12.63 6.77 -3.97
CA ASN A 112 13.50 5.63 -4.22
C ASN A 112 12.68 4.46 -4.77
N ASP A 113 13.36 3.44 -5.28
CA ASP A 113 12.78 2.19 -5.78
C ASP A 113 11.68 2.44 -6.82
N ASP A 114 10.45 2.02 -6.57
CA ASP A 114 9.31 2.17 -7.47
C ASP A 114 8.66 3.55 -7.45
N ALA A 115 9.17 4.48 -6.62
CA ALA A 115 8.71 5.86 -6.55
C ALA A 115 9.61 6.78 -7.37
N ILE A 116 9.00 7.63 -8.21
CA ILE A 116 9.74 8.67 -8.96
C ILE A 116 9.67 10.04 -8.30
N LEU A 117 8.67 10.28 -7.47
CA LEU A 117 8.52 11.47 -6.62
C LEU A 117 7.92 11.04 -5.29
N ALA A 118 8.24 11.79 -4.24
CA ALA A 118 7.62 11.65 -2.93
C ALA A 118 7.42 13.03 -2.32
N GLY A 119 6.29 13.24 -1.65
CA GLY A 119 6.00 14.51 -1.01
C GLY A 119 4.73 14.49 -0.18
N TYR A 120 4.55 15.54 0.62
CA TYR A 120 3.37 15.75 1.44
C TYR A 120 2.37 16.64 0.72
N PHE A 121 1.08 16.27 0.80
CA PHE A 121 -0.02 16.99 0.16
C PHE A 121 -1.16 17.19 1.14
N PRO A 122 -1.83 18.37 1.12
CA PRO A 122 -3.03 18.56 1.91
C PRO A 122 -4.11 17.55 1.52
N PRO A 123 -4.83 16.96 2.49
CA PRO A 123 -5.88 15.97 2.18
C PRO A 123 -7.03 16.52 1.31
N ASP A 124 -7.25 17.83 1.34
CA ASP A 124 -8.25 18.53 0.53
C ASP A 124 -7.72 19.05 -0.80
N ALA A 125 -6.44 18.83 -1.09
CA ALA A 125 -5.77 19.27 -2.32
C ALA A 125 -4.77 18.19 -2.81
N LEU A 126 -5.25 16.96 -2.95
CA LEU A 126 -4.44 15.85 -3.42
C LEU A 126 -4.07 16.03 -4.90
N PRO A 127 -2.88 15.60 -5.31
CA PRO A 127 -2.52 15.58 -6.72
C PRO A 127 -3.37 14.55 -7.49
N ALA A 128 -3.48 14.70 -8.79
CA ALA A 128 -4.27 13.81 -9.61
C ALA A 128 -3.41 13.11 -10.68
N PRO A 129 -3.72 11.85 -11.01
CA PRO A 129 -4.69 10.98 -10.38
C PRO A 129 -4.15 10.32 -9.11
N VAL A 130 -5.00 10.07 -8.12
CA VAL A 130 -4.71 9.16 -7.02
C VAL A 130 -5.26 7.79 -7.39
N VAL A 131 -4.39 6.81 -7.47
CA VAL A 131 -4.73 5.47 -7.97
C VAL A 131 -5.21 4.55 -6.84
N PHE A 132 -5.77 3.40 -7.21
CA PHE A 132 -6.43 2.45 -6.30
C PHE A 132 -7.60 3.13 -5.57
N ASP A 133 -7.88 2.68 -4.37
CA ASP A 133 -8.86 3.29 -3.46
C ASP A 133 -8.19 4.26 -2.46
N HIS A 134 -6.98 4.73 -2.75
CA HIS A 134 -6.16 5.49 -1.80
C HIS A 134 -6.77 6.85 -1.43
N ALA A 135 -7.50 7.51 -2.34
CA ALA A 135 -8.22 8.74 -2.00
C ALA A 135 -9.28 8.49 -0.93
N ARG A 136 -10.01 7.36 -1.02
CA ARG A 136 -10.98 6.93 -0.01
C ARG A 136 -10.29 6.62 1.32
N ILE A 137 -9.18 5.90 1.29
CA ILE A 137 -8.40 5.58 2.50
C ILE A 137 -7.99 6.87 3.22
N ILE A 138 -7.46 7.85 2.50
CA ILE A 138 -7.05 9.13 3.06
C ILE A 138 -8.26 9.85 3.69
N ALA A 139 -9.39 9.89 3.02
CA ALA A 139 -10.61 10.48 3.55
C ALA A 139 -11.07 9.80 4.83
N ASP A 140 -11.05 8.47 4.88
CA ASP A 140 -11.42 7.70 6.06
C ASP A 140 -10.49 8.01 7.24
N VAL A 141 -9.19 8.08 7.01
CA VAL A 141 -8.21 8.42 8.04
C VAL A 141 -8.42 9.84 8.57
N VAL A 142 -8.65 10.80 7.69
CA VAL A 142 -8.88 12.21 8.07
C VAL A 142 -10.14 12.36 8.88
N HIS A 143 -11.21 11.64 8.54
CA HIS A 143 -12.46 11.63 9.28
C HIS A 143 -12.40 10.77 10.55
N GLY A 144 -11.40 9.92 10.70
CA GLY A 144 -11.20 9.06 11.87
C GLY A 144 -12.11 7.83 11.90
N HIS A 145 -12.79 7.50 10.81
CA HIS A 145 -13.65 6.33 10.70
C HIS A 145 -13.79 5.87 9.26
N VAL A 146 -14.03 4.58 9.08
CA VAL A 146 -14.28 4.00 7.77
C VAL A 146 -15.70 4.31 7.31
N THR A 147 -15.82 4.88 6.10
CA THR A 147 -17.13 5.12 5.50
C THR A 147 -17.81 3.81 5.12
N SER A 148 -19.10 3.67 5.48
CA SER A 148 -19.89 2.49 5.13
C SER A 148 -20.12 2.42 3.63
N GLY A 149 -20.05 1.24 3.08
CA GLY A 149 -20.36 0.98 1.68
C GLY A 149 -19.13 0.60 0.86
N GLY A 150 -18.82 -0.59 0.86
CA GLY A 150 -17.80 -1.09 0.00
C GLY A 150 -17.33 -2.36 0.11
#